data_b188cbb51735d712c1a491773ec5d7de
#
_entry.id   b188cbb51735d712c1a491773ec5d7de
#
_cell.length_a   1.000
_cell.length_b   1.000
_cell.length_c   1.000
_cell.angle_alpha   90.00
_cell.angle_beta   90.00
_cell.angle_gamma   90.00
#
_symmetry.space_group_name_H-M   'P 1'
#
loop_
_entity.id
_entity.type
_entity.pdbx_description
1 polymer ?
#
loop_
_entity_poly.entity_id
_entity_poly.type
_entity_poly.pdbx_seq_one_letter_code
_entity_poly.pdbx_strand_id
1 'polypeptide(L)'
;MVIGIVCEFDPLHRGHARLLSHARALGADTVVCAMSGSFTQRGSFAALSKTARAEMAVRCGADLVLELPTPWAMSPAETFARGGVRLLALAGADTLLFGSECGDLPALRCLADCLDSPTFADHLTAAPESGLTFAARRQAAAASLLDNATAALLQGPNNTLAVEYLRALRHTRSTMTPCTLRREGAGHDGAPEGDTASASFLRELLRQGRGEAACAYMPTPAADVLRRELAAGRIADGALCERAILVRLRAMTEADWRPYDPGNEGLYHRLYQASRDACTVAEMLSAAKTKRYPLARLRRMLLSAYLQLPPAPERVPYLRVLAATAAGRAHLRCLRDAGAPVLTKPADVPALGPAAEELFTLESRCTDLYVLARPDLTQAAPGQDYRTTPVIV
;
A
#
# COMPACT_ATOMS: atom_id res chain seq x y z
N MET A 1 5.11 22.07 11.99
CA MET A 1 5.70 20.78 11.62
C MET A 1 4.69 19.94 10.87
N VAL A 2 5.05 19.42 9.70
CA VAL A 2 4.21 18.53 8.88
C VAL A 2 4.69 17.09 9.06
N ILE A 3 3.82 16.22 9.58
CA ILE A 3 4.16 14.78 9.75
C ILE A 3 3.49 13.98 8.65
N GLY A 4 4.29 13.24 7.88
CA GLY A 4 3.88 12.34 6.83
C GLY A 4 3.76 10.90 7.30
N ILE A 5 2.72 10.19 6.86
CA ILE A 5 2.47 8.77 7.14
C ILE A 5 2.15 8.06 5.83
N VAL A 6 2.86 6.96 5.53
CA VAL A 6 2.47 6.06 4.42
C VAL A 6 1.54 4.99 4.98
N CYS A 7 0.39 4.77 4.34
CA CYS A 7 -0.65 3.91 4.90
C CYS A 7 -1.53 3.23 3.82
N GLU A 8 -2.34 2.29 4.26
CA GLU A 8 -3.38 1.66 3.45
C GLU A 8 -4.77 1.85 4.08
N PHE A 9 -4.88 1.82 5.42
CA PHE A 9 -6.12 1.94 6.18
C PHE A 9 -7.25 1.04 5.66
N ASP A 10 -6.96 -0.23 5.48
CA ASP A 10 -7.87 -1.18 4.82
C ASP A 10 -8.40 -2.29 5.75
N PRO A 11 -9.42 -1.97 6.59
CA PRO A 11 -9.91 -0.65 6.99
C PRO A 11 -9.06 0.00 8.10
N LEU A 12 -9.35 1.28 8.40
CA LEU A 12 -8.75 1.99 9.51
C LEU A 12 -9.22 1.40 10.84
N HIS A 13 -8.29 0.95 11.68
CA HIS A 13 -8.53 0.37 12.99
C HIS A 13 -7.83 1.13 14.11
N ARG A 14 -8.07 0.77 15.38
CA ARG A 14 -7.51 1.48 16.55
C ARG A 14 -5.98 1.60 16.53
N GLY A 15 -5.25 0.59 16.03
CA GLY A 15 -3.80 0.69 15.87
C GLY A 15 -3.37 1.80 14.91
N HIS A 16 -4.13 2.04 13.83
CA HIS A 16 -3.89 3.18 12.93
C HIS A 16 -4.23 4.51 13.59
N ALA A 17 -5.34 4.58 14.34
CA ALA A 17 -5.72 5.80 15.07
C ALA A 17 -4.66 6.18 16.11
N ARG A 18 -4.04 5.20 16.80
CA ARG A 18 -2.91 5.46 17.71
C ARG A 18 -1.72 6.10 16.99
N LEU A 19 -1.41 5.67 15.77
CA LEU A 19 -0.33 6.29 14.98
C LEU A 19 -0.66 7.74 14.62
N LEU A 20 -1.91 8.03 14.23
CA LEU A 20 -2.38 9.40 13.96
C LEU A 20 -2.35 10.27 15.23
N SER A 21 -2.81 9.74 16.37
CA SER A 21 -2.75 10.44 17.65
C SER A 21 -1.30 10.70 18.09
N HIS A 22 -0.39 9.75 17.83
CA HIS A 22 1.03 9.94 18.14
C HIS A 22 1.66 11.06 17.32
N ALA A 23 1.26 11.21 16.04
CA ALA A 23 1.70 12.35 15.23
C ALA A 23 1.31 13.69 15.88
N ARG A 24 0.11 13.78 16.44
CA ARG A 24 -0.33 14.98 17.20
C ARG A 24 0.48 15.18 18.47
N ALA A 25 0.74 14.11 19.23
CA ALA A 25 1.56 14.16 20.44
C ALA A 25 3.01 14.61 20.17
N LEU A 26 3.54 14.36 18.97
CA LEU A 26 4.83 14.89 18.52
C LEU A 26 4.78 16.36 18.11
N GLY A 27 3.62 17.02 18.15
CA GLY A 27 3.45 18.43 17.84
C GLY A 27 3.18 18.70 16.35
N ALA A 28 2.55 17.76 15.61
CA ALA A 28 2.17 18.01 14.22
C ALA A 28 1.12 19.13 14.11
N ASP A 29 1.43 20.18 13.36
CA ASP A 29 0.44 21.17 12.91
C ASP A 29 -0.45 20.56 11.81
N THR A 30 0.16 19.73 10.94
CA THR A 30 -0.52 19.04 9.83
C THR A 30 -0.07 17.59 9.76
N VAL A 31 -1.03 16.66 9.67
CA VAL A 31 -0.78 15.23 9.42
C VAL A 31 -1.19 14.90 8.00
N VAL A 32 -0.22 14.51 7.17
CA VAL A 32 -0.40 14.15 5.76
C VAL A 32 -0.26 12.64 5.59
N CYS A 33 -1.27 12.00 5.01
CA CYS A 33 -1.25 10.57 4.70
C CYS A 33 -1.05 10.33 3.20
N ALA A 34 -0.01 9.57 2.84
CA ALA A 34 0.15 8.97 1.51
C ALA A 34 -0.52 7.59 1.55
N MET A 35 -1.74 7.48 0.99
CA MET A 35 -2.57 6.30 1.13
C MET A 35 -2.74 5.56 -0.19
N SER A 36 -2.54 4.23 -0.19
CA SER A 36 -2.81 3.39 -1.37
C SER A 36 -4.23 3.60 -1.91
N GLY A 37 -4.36 3.60 -3.24
CA GLY A 37 -5.64 3.74 -3.94
C GLY A 37 -6.53 2.50 -3.80
N SER A 38 -7.05 2.01 -4.90
CA SER A 38 -8.02 0.89 -4.94
C SER A 38 -7.40 -0.49 -4.66
N PHE A 39 -6.07 -0.60 -4.70
CA PHE A 39 -5.33 -1.85 -4.50
C PHE A 39 -4.25 -1.70 -3.44
N THR A 40 -3.93 -2.81 -2.75
CA THR A 40 -3.01 -2.82 -1.61
C THR A 40 -1.64 -3.38 -2.01
N GLN A 41 -0.63 -3.08 -1.21
CA GLN A 41 0.75 -3.52 -1.38
C GLN A 41 0.90 -5.04 -1.47
N ARG A 42 0.00 -5.78 -0.83
CA ARG A 42 0.02 -7.25 -0.85
C ARG A 42 -0.63 -7.87 -2.08
N GLY A 43 -1.10 -7.07 -3.03
CA GLY A 43 -1.79 -7.54 -4.23
C GLY A 43 -3.20 -8.02 -3.90
N SER A 44 -4.03 -7.14 -3.38
CA SER A 44 -5.46 -7.38 -3.16
C SER A 44 -6.28 -6.13 -3.46
N PHE A 45 -7.55 -6.33 -3.76
CA PHE A 45 -8.54 -5.26 -3.75
C PHE A 45 -8.68 -4.72 -2.32
N ALA A 46 -8.72 -3.42 -2.15
CA ALA A 46 -9.05 -2.83 -0.86
C ALA A 46 -10.53 -3.08 -0.54
N ALA A 47 -10.87 -3.40 0.72
CA ALA A 47 -12.24 -3.72 1.11
C ALA A 47 -13.19 -2.51 0.96
N LEU A 48 -12.66 -1.29 1.09
CA LEU A 48 -13.40 -0.03 0.94
C LEU A 48 -12.77 0.84 -0.14
N SER A 49 -13.59 1.68 -0.78
CA SER A 49 -13.09 2.66 -1.74
C SER A 49 -12.04 3.58 -1.11
N LYS A 50 -11.12 4.07 -1.94
CA LYS A 50 -10.11 5.04 -1.51
C LYS A 50 -10.74 6.29 -0.86
N THR A 51 -11.89 6.74 -1.35
CA THR A 51 -12.62 7.88 -0.80
C THR A 51 -13.15 7.60 0.61
N ALA A 52 -13.77 6.43 0.83
CA ALA A 52 -14.28 6.05 2.15
C ALA A 52 -13.13 5.89 3.17
N ARG A 53 -11.99 5.28 2.76
CA ARG A 53 -10.81 5.15 3.64
C ARG A 53 -10.16 6.49 3.94
N ALA A 54 -10.12 7.41 2.96
CA ALA A 54 -9.64 8.77 3.16
C ALA A 54 -10.55 9.56 4.12
N GLU A 55 -11.87 9.40 4.02
CA GLU A 55 -12.82 9.97 4.98
C GLU A 55 -12.59 9.44 6.40
N MET A 56 -12.42 8.12 6.57
CA MET A 56 -12.04 7.53 7.86
C MET A 56 -10.79 8.19 8.43
N ALA A 57 -9.76 8.39 7.60
CA ALA A 57 -8.49 8.95 8.04
C ALA A 57 -8.63 10.40 8.54
N VAL A 58 -9.33 11.27 7.80
CA VAL A 58 -9.52 12.67 8.23
C VAL A 58 -10.42 12.78 9.45
N ARG A 59 -11.45 11.94 9.58
CA ARG A 59 -12.29 11.87 10.77
C ARG A 59 -11.56 11.30 12.01
N CYS A 60 -10.43 10.60 11.80
CA CYS A 60 -9.63 9.98 12.86
C CYS A 60 -8.30 10.71 13.11
N GLY A 61 -8.09 11.92 12.58
CA GLY A 61 -6.95 12.77 12.96
C GLY A 61 -5.94 13.08 11.86
N ALA A 62 -6.09 12.58 10.63
CA ALA A 62 -5.34 13.08 9.48
C ALA A 62 -5.91 14.43 9.02
N ASP A 63 -5.07 15.33 8.47
CA ASP A 63 -5.53 16.59 7.88
C ASP A 63 -5.64 16.52 6.37
N LEU A 64 -4.74 15.78 5.75
CA LEU A 64 -4.66 15.65 4.30
C LEU A 64 -4.39 14.20 3.93
N VAL A 65 -5.21 13.64 3.04
CA VAL A 65 -5.00 12.32 2.47
C VAL A 65 -4.74 12.45 0.98
N LEU A 66 -3.57 12.01 0.56
CA LEU A 66 -3.12 11.98 -0.82
C LEU A 66 -3.10 10.54 -1.34
N GLU A 67 -3.47 10.32 -2.59
CA GLU A 67 -3.41 9.00 -3.22
C GLU A 67 -1.97 8.62 -3.56
N LEU A 68 -1.51 7.49 -3.02
CA LEU A 68 -0.33 6.79 -3.54
C LEU A 68 -0.79 5.96 -4.74
N PRO A 69 -0.38 6.31 -5.98
CA PRO A 69 -0.91 5.67 -7.17
C PRO A 69 -0.56 4.19 -7.27
N THR A 70 -1.42 3.43 -7.93
CA THR A 70 -1.41 1.96 -8.00
C THR A 70 -0.06 1.34 -8.41
N PRO A 71 0.72 1.89 -9.36
CA PRO A 71 2.02 1.33 -9.72
C PRO A 71 3.03 1.28 -8.55
N TRP A 72 2.96 2.25 -7.61
CA TRP A 72 3.75 2.21 -6.37
C TRP A 72 3.01 1.47 -5.26
N ALA A 73 1.70 1.70 -5.11
CA ALA A 73 0.91 1.09 -4.04
C ALA A 73 0.93 -0.45 -4.12
N MET A 74 0.82 -1.03 -5.33
CA MET A 74 0.80 -2.48 -5.54
C MET A 74 2.18 -3.00 -6.00
N SER A 75 3.23 -2.63 -5.29
CA SER A 75 4.61 -2.99 -5.63
C SER A 75 5.36 -3.65 -4.46
N PRO A 76 6.58 -4.19 -4.65
CA PRO A 76 7.44 -4.62 -3.55
C PRO A 76 7.70 -3.50 -2.55
N ALA A 77 8.06 -3.87 -1.31
CA ALA A 77 8.24 -2.93 -0.20
C ALA A 77 9.18 -1.77 -0.52
N GLU A 78 10.27 -2.02 -1.26
CA GLU A 78 11.21 -1.00 -1.70
C GLU A 78 10.56 0.07 -2.59
N THR A 79 9.83 -0.35 -3.64
CA THR A 79 9.15 0.57 -4.57
C THR A 79 7.98 1.27 -3.90
N PHE A 80 7.22 0.57 -3.06
CA PHE A 80 6.14 1.14 -2.25
C PHE A 80 6.67 2.25 -1.33
N ALA A 81 7.74 1.97 -0.58
CA ALA A 81 8.37 2.94 0.31
C ALA A 81 8.90 4.16 -0.45
N ARG A 82 9.55 3.94 -1.59
CA ARG A 82 10.09 5.00 -2.44
C ARG A 82 8.99 5.92 -2.98
N GLY A 83 7.87 5.34 -3.44
CA GLY A 83 6.70 6.11 -3.87
C GLY A 83 6.09 6.93 -2.75
N GLY A 84 5.88 6.33 -1.57
CA GLY A 84 5.33 7.01 -0.39
C GLY A 84 6.23 8.16 0.09
N VAL A 85 7.54 7.92 0.20
CA VAL A 85 8.52 8.95 0.61
C VAL A 85 8.55 10.11 -0.40
N ARG A 86 8.56 9.83 -1.70
CA ARG A 86 8.52 10.88 -2.74
C ARG A 86 7.24 11.72 -2.68
N LEU A 87 6.10 11.04 -2.51
CA LEU A 87 4.81 11.73 -2.40
C LEU A 87 4.78 12.65 -1.17
N LEU A 88 5.24 12.17 -0.01
CA LEU A 88 5.29 12.96 1.22
C LEU A 88 6.31 14.09 1.15
N ALA A 89 7.47 13.87 0.54
CA ALA A 89 8.44 14.93 0.30
C ALA A 89 7.86 16.04 -0.60
N LEU A 90 7.18 15.67 -1.68
CA LEU A 90 6.49 16.61 -2.57
C LEU A 90 5.33 17.35 -1.83
N ALA A 91 4.73 16.71 -0.83
CA ALA A 91 3.72 17.29 0.06
C ALA A 91 4.31 18.12 1.21
N GLY A 92 5.63 18.36 1.23
CA GLY A 92 6.29 19.21 2.21
C GLY A 92 6.33 18.64 3.63
N ALA A 93 6.37 17.31 3.79
CA ALA A 93 6.51 16.70 5.10
C ALA A 93 7.91 16.90 5.68
N ASP A 94 7.99 17.26 6.98
CA ASP A 94 9.24 17.43 7.73
C ASP A 94 9.67 16.11 8.39
N THR A 95 8.71 15.27 8.73
CA THR A 95 8.92 14.02 9.47
C THR A 95 8.16 12.89 8.80
N LEU A 96 8.80 11.74 8.65
CA LEU A 96 8.17 10.49 8.23
C LEU A 96 7.91 9.63 9.47
N LEU A 97 6.65 9.48 9.86
CA LEU A 97 6.23 8.64 10.98
C LEU A 97 5.70 7.30 10.47
N PHE A 98 6.19 6.21 11.03
CA PHE A 98 5.76 4.85 10.71
C PHE A 98 5.72 3.94 11.94
N GLY A 99 4.93 2.87 11.87
CA GLY A 99 4.90 1.84 12.90
C GLY A 99 5.89 0.71 12.60
N SER A 100 6.59 0.20 13.62
CA SER A 100 7.44 -0.99 13.52
C SER A 100 7.17 -1.95 14.68
N GLU A 101 7.48 -3.23 14.53
CA GLU A 101 7.32 -4.20 15.61
C GLU A 101 8.33 -3.94 16.73
N CYS A 102 9.57 -3.59 16.39
CA CYS A 102 10.62 -3.36 17.39
C CYS A 102 10.53 -1.98 18.07
N GLY A 103 10.07 -0.94 17.37
CA GLY A 103 10.08 0.44 17.89
C GLY A 103 11.49 1.04 18.07
N ASP A 104 12.53 0.38 17.56
CA ASP A 104 13.94 0.74 17.73
C ASP A 104 14.50 1.33 16.42
N LEU A 105 14.48 2.67 16.33
CA LEU A 105 14.97 3.38 15.16
C LEU A 105 16.48 3.19 14.91
N PRO A 106 17.38 3.22 15.91
CA PRO A 106 18.78 2.87 15.73
C PRO A 106 19.02 1.49 15.12
N ALA A 107 18.36 0.44 15.61
CA ALA A 107 18.49 -0.91 15.08
C ALA A 107 17.98 -1.00 13.61
N LEU A 108 16.85 -0.35 13.30
CA LEU A 108 16.32 -0.28 11.95
C LEU A 108 17.25 0.49 11.00
N ARG A 109 17.93 1.55 11.46
CA ARG A 109 18.94 2.28 10.68
C ARG A 109 20.16 1.40 10.41
N CYS A 110 20.67 0.68 11.42
CA CYS A 110 21.77 -0.26 11.27
C CYS A 110 21.47 -1.31 10.19
N LEU A 111 20.25 -1.87 10.18
CA LEU A 111 19.81 -2.77 9.12
C LEU A 111 19.76 -2.07 7.75
N ALA A 112 19.18 -0.88 7.67
CA ALA A 112 19.10 -0.14 6.41
C ALA A 112 20.49 0.17 5.85
N ASP A 113 21.48 0.51 6.70
CA ASP A 113 22.86 0.75 6.33
C ASP A 113 23.54 -0.52 5.81
N CYS A 114 23.34 -1.63 6.52
CA CYS A 114 23.81 -2.94 6.11
C CYS A 114 23.30 -3.33 4.72
N LEU A 115 21.98 -3.21 4.49
CA LEU A 115 21.36 -3.60 3.23
C LEU A 115 21.77 -2.74 2.02
N ASP A 116 22.23 -1.51 2.25
CA ASP A 116 22.76 -0.61 1.20
C ASP A 116 24.27 -0.76 1.00
N SER A 117 24.96 -1.59 1.80
CA SER A 117 26.41 -1.76 1.70
C SER A 117 26.79 -2.66 0.51
N PRO A 118 27.93 -2.41 -0.17
CA PRO A 118 28.44 -3.32 -1.19
C PRO A 118 28.69 -4.72 -0.65
N THR A 119 29.23 -4.83 0.57
CA THR A 119 29.49 -6.12 1.24
C THR A 119 28.22 -6.96 1.39
N PHE A 120 27.08 -6.32 1.70
CA PHE A 120 25.80 -7.05 1.75
C PHE A 120 25.40 -7.63 0.39
N ALA A 121 25.60 -6.89 -0.71
CA ALA A 121 25.30 -7.37 -2.06
C ALA A 121 26.15 -8.61 -2.39
N ASP A 122 27.42 -8.63 -2.02
CA ASP A 122 28.33 -9.77 -2.21
C ASP A 122 27.86 -11.00 -1.41
N HIS A 123 27.51 -10.81 -0.11
CA HIS A 123 26.99 -11.88 0.73
C HIS A 123 25.63 -12.42 0.24
N LEU A 124 24.74 -11.56 -0.23
CA LEU A 124 23.45 -11.97 -0.79
C LEU A 124 23.63 -12.79 -2.07
N THR A 125 24.61 -12.43 -2.92
CA THR A 125 24.92 -13.15 -4.16
C THR A 125 25.59 -14.48 -3.87
N ALA A 126 26.48 -14.54 -2.89
CA ALA A 126 27.17 -15.77 -2.47
C ALA A 126 26.23 -16.76 -1.72
N ALA A 127 25.10 -16.26 -1.16
CA ALA A 127 24.18 -17.13 -0.45
C ALA A 127 23.54 -18.17 -1.38
N PRO A 128 23.52 -19.48 -1.00
CA PRO A 128 23.03 -20.54 -1.87
C PRO A 128 21.57 -20.29 -2.28
N GLU A 129 21.29 -20.44 -3.57
CA GLU A 129 19.93 -20.23 -4.13
C GLU A 129 18.95 -21.35 -3.75
N SER A 130 19.46 -22.52 -3.35
CA SER A 130 18.67 -23.71 -3.15
C SER A 130 17.86 -23.68 -1.86
N GLY A 131 16.55 -23.65 -1.98
CA GLY A 131 15.61 -23.97 -0.91
C GLY A 131 15.18 -22.81 0.02
N LEU A 132 15.80 -21.65 -0.05
CA LEU A 132 15.45 -20.49 0.77
C LEU A 132 14.59 -19.47 -0.01
N THR A 133 13.69 -18.78 0.71
CA THR A 133 13.01 -17.60 0.16
C THR A 133 14.01 -16.45 0.03
N PHE A 134 13.72 -15.47 -0.85
CA PHE A 134 14.51 -14.24 -0.92
C PHE A 134 14.61 -13.54 0.45
N ALA A 135 13.52 -13.49 1.22
CA ALA A 135 13.52 -12.91 2.56
C ALA A 135 14.46 -13.65 3.52
N ALA A 136 14.47 -15.00 3.48
CA ALA A 136 15.36 -15.79 4.31
C ALA A 136 16.84 -15.63 3.89
N ARG A 137 17.13 -15.56 2.58
CA ARG A 137 18.48 -15.26 2.06
C ARG A 137 18.94 -13.87 2.49
N ARG A 138 18.07 -12.88 2.37
CA ARG A 138 18.32 -11.49 2.79
C ARG A 138 18.63 -11.42 4.29
N GLN A 139 17.86 -12.12 5.12
CA GLN A 139 18.11 -12.20 6.57
C GLN A 139 19.43 -12.91 6.88
N ALA A 140 19.74 -14.03 6.23
CA ALA A 140 20.99 -14.77 6.43
C ALA A 140 22.22 -13.92 6.03
N ALA A 141 22.15 -13.20 4.91
CA ALA A 141 23.20 -12.27 4.50
C ALA A 141 23.35 -11.11 5.50
N ALA A 142 22.27 -10.59 6.06
CA ALA A 142 22.36 -9.59 7.12
C ALA A 142 22.97 -10.15 8.41
N ALA A 143 22.62 -11.38 8.79
CA ALA A 143 23.16 -12.06 9.98
C ALA A 143 24.65 -12.39 9.89
N SER A 144 25.22 -12.45 8.69
CA SER A 144 26.66 -12.60 8.51
C SER A 144 27.45 -11.29 8.69
N LEU A 145 26.77 -10.16 8.69
CA LEU A 145 27.36 -8.81 8.81
C LEU A 145 26.98 -8.09 10.10
N LEU A 146 25.85 -8.47 10.71
CA LEU A 146 25.29 -7.93 11.93
C LEU A 146 25.09 -9.05 12.95
N ASP A 147 24.71 -8.70 14.18
CA ASP A 147 24.24 -9.69 15.13
C ASP A 147 22.90 -10.33 14.72
N ASN A 148 22.66 -11.54 15.21
CA ASN A 148 21.48 -12.33 14.87
C ASN A 148 20.17 -11.65 15.30
N ALA A 149 20.15 -10.91 16.40
CA ALA A 149 18.95 -10.25 16.92
C ALA A 149 18.54 -9.09 15.98
N THR A 150 19.50 -8.27 15.57
CA THR A 150 19.28 -7.19 14.60
C THR A 150 18.83 -7.75 13.24
N ALA A 151 19.47 -8.79 12.71
CA ALA A 151 19.07 -9.41 11.44
C ALA A 151 17.68 -10.04 11.52
N ALA A 152 17.28 -10.60 12.67
CA ALA A 152 15.94 -11.18 12.88
C ALA A 152 14.81 -10.15 12.79
N LEU A 153 15.07 -8.87 12.93
CA LEU A 153 14.07 -7.82 12.74
C LEU A 153 13.45 -7.83 11.32
N LEU A 154 14.17 -8.35 10.31
CA LEU A 154 13.66 -8.54 8.93
C LEU A 154 12.53 -9.58 8.83
N GLN A 155 12.25 -10.36 9.86
CA GLN A 155 11.10 -11.27 9.90
C GLN A 155 9.78 -10.50 10.11
N GLY A 156 9.84 -9.34 10.76
CA GLY A 156 8.68 -8.48 10.97
C GLY A 156 8.30 -7.73 9.67
N PRO A 157 7.05 -7.84 9.20
CA PRO A 157 6.63 -7.17 7.98
C PRO A 157 6.67 -5.63 8.09
N ASN A 158 6.36 -5.07 9.27
CA ASN A 158 6.44 -3.62 9.47
C ASN A 158 7.88 -3.16 9.73
N ASN A 159 8.73 -3.96 10.37
CA ASN A 159 10.16 -3.70 10.44
C ASN A 159 10.79 -3.68 9.03
N THR A 160 10.41 -4.63 8.16
CA THR A 160 10.85 -4.65 6.77
C THR A 160 10.44 -3.37 6.04
N LEU A 161 9.18 -2.92 6.17
CA LEU A 161 8.73 -1.65 5.61
C LEU A 161 9.47 -0.45 6.21
N ALA A 162 9.71 -0.44 7.53
CA ALA A 162 10.48 0.60 8.21
C ALA A 162 11.90 0.73 7.65
N VAL A 163 12.57 -0.41 7.45
CA VAL A 163 13.90 -0.44 6.81
C VAL A 163 13.83 0.12 5.39
N GLU A 164 12.82 -0.25 4.59
CA GLU A 164 12.66 0.28 3.23
C GLU A 164 12.32 1.78 3.22
N TYR A 165 11.61 2.31 4.21
CA TYR A 165 11.41 3.76 4.36
C TYR A 165 12.73 4.48 4.63
N LEU A 166 13.58 3.95 5.51
CA LEU A 166 14.90 4.53 5.81
C LEU A 166 15.81 4.52 4.58
N ARG A 167 15.81 3.42 3.81
CA ARG A 167 16.53 3.33 2.52
C ARG A 167 15.95 4.31 1.51
N ALA A 168 14.62 4.43 1.40
CA ALA A 168 13.96 5.35 0.49
C ALA A 168 14.29 6.81 0.82
N LEU A 169 14.34 7.21 2.09
CA LEU A 169 14.76 8.57 2.50
C LEU A 169 16.16 8.90 1.95
N ARG A 170 17.12 7.99 2.03
CA ARG A 170 18.47 8.16 1.51
C ARG A 170 18.50 8.20 -0.03
N HIS A 171 17.90 7.19 -0.67
CA HIS A 171 17.91 7.06 -2.13
C HIS A 171 17.19 8.22 -2.83
N THR A 172 16.18 8.80 -2.19
CA THR A 172 15.49 9.99 -2.71
C THR A 172 16.11 11.30 -2.26
N ARG A 173 17.16 11.27 -1.41
CA ARG A 173 17.77 12.44 -0.78
C ARG A 173 16.76 13.32 -0.05
N SER A 174 15.79 12.68 0.59
CA SER A 174 14.75 13.39 1.34
C SER A 174 15.31 13.94 2.65
N THR A 175 14.87 15.15 3.00
CA THR A 175 15.24 15.83 4.25
C THR A 175 14.34 15.47 5.42
N MET A 176 13.29 14.64 5.20
CA MET A 176 12.39 14.21 6.27
C MET A 176 13.14 13.44 7.38
N THR A 177 12.86 13.78 8.61
CA THR A 177 13.37 13.05 9.79
C THR A 177 12.52 11.80 10.01
N PRO A 178 13.10 10.58 10.05
CA PRO A 178 12.33 9.37 10.36
C PRO A 178 12.01 9.27 11.86
N CYS A 179 10.77 8.87 12.15
CA CYS A 179 10.28 8.57 13.49
C CYS A 179 9.50 7.26 13.47
N THR A 180 9.69 6.40 14.48
CA THR A 180 8.96 5.13 14.57
C THR A 180 8.19 5.02 15.88
N LEU A 181 6.97 4.48 15.78
CA LEU A 181 6.14 4.09 16.91
C LEU A 181 6.16 2.56 17.02
N ARG A 182 6.45 2.03 18.22
CA ARG A 182 6.30 0.59 18.46
C ARG A 182 4.84 0.18 18.35
N ARG A 183 4.60 -0.83 17.52
CA ARG A 183 3.25 -1.41 17.39
C ARG A 183 2.95 -2.25 18.62
N GLU A 184 1.76 -2.06 19.16
CA GLU A 184 1.23 -2.83 20.27
C GLU A 184 -0.04 -3.56 19.82
N GLY A 185 -0.37 -4.70 20.46
CA GLY A 185 -1.53 -5.52 20.17
C GLY A 185 -1.26 -6.61 19.13
N ALA A 186 -2.35 -7.17 18.58
CA ALA A 186 -2.32 -8.32 17.69
C ALA A 186 -1.27 -8.19 16.57
N GLY A 187 -0.41 -9.20 16.44
CA GLY A 187 0.51 -9.32 15.32
C GLY A 187 -0.25 -9.27 13.98
N HIS A 188 0.49 -9.10 12.88
CA HIS A 188 -0.10 -8.83 11.54
C HIS A 188 -1.20 -9.82 11.12
N ASP A 189 -1.04 -11.12 11.49
CA ASP A 189 -2.00 -12.21 11.21
C ASP A 189 -2.48 -12.87 12.52
N GLY A 190 -2.28 -12.19 13.68
CA GLY A 190 -2.65 -12.70 15.00
C GLY A 190 -4.14 -12.56 15.31
N ALA A 191 -4.60 -13.37 16.27
CA ALA A 191 -5.93 -13.22 16.87
C ALA A 191 -6.05 -11.82 17.51
N PRO A 192 -7.26 -11.27 17.62
CA PRO A 192 -7.48 -10.01 18.33
C PRO A 192 -6.95 -10.07 19.77
N GLU A 193 -6.36 -8.97 20.20
CA GLU A 193 -5.87 -8.80 21.57
C GLU A 193 -6.57 -7.58 22.19
N GLY A 194 -7.43 -7.85 23.19
CA GLY A 194 -8.27 -6.81 23.78
C GLY A 194 -9.17 -6.14 22.75
N ASP A 195 -9.01 -4.83 22.61
CA ASP A 195 -9.78 -4.00 21.68
C ASP A 195 -9.02 -3.71 20.36
N THR A 196 -7.90 -4.42 20.13
CA THR A 196 -7.08 -4.28 18.92
C THR A 196 -7.15 -5.51 18.04
N ALA A 197 -7.22 -5.30 16.72
CA ALA A 197 -7.20 -6.37 15.74
C ALA A 197 -6.40 -5.92 14.50
N SER A 198 -5.89 -6.89 13.75
CA SER A 198 -5.22 -6.60 12.48
C SER A 198 -6.21 -6.24 11.37
N ALA A 199 -5.79 -5.46 10.39
CA ALA A 199 -6.60 -5.18 9.21
C ALA A 199 -7.00 -6.47 8.46
N SER A 200 -6.14 -7.50 8.46
CA SER A 200 -6.44 -8.82 7.87
C SER A 200 -7.63 -9.49 8.56
N PHE A 201 -7.67 -9.44 9.90
CA PHE A 201 -8.78 -9.98 10.67
C PHE A 201 -10.09 -9.22 10.38
N LEU A 202 -10.04 -7.89 10.29
CA LEU A 202 -11.23 -7.09 9.98
C LEU A 202 -11.76 -7.39 8.57
N ARG A 203 -10.88 -7.53 7.58
CA ARG A 203 -11.30 -7.94 6.22
C ARG A 203 -11.92 -9.34 6.20
N GLU A 204 -11.44 -10.25 7.04
CA GLU A 204 -12.08 -11.56 7.17
C GLU A 204 -13.50 -11.46 7.75
N LEU A 205 -13.71 -10.64 8.79
CA LEU A 205 -15.04 -10.38 9.31
C LEU A 205 -15.98 -9.78 8.25
N LEU A 206 -15.48 -8.85 7.42
CA LEU A 206 -16.26 -8.27 6.33
C LEU A 206 -16.67 -9.30 5.29
N ARG A 207 -15.77 -10.21 4.89
CA ARG A 207 -16.07 -11.30 3.95
C ARG A 207 -17.09 -12.30 4.51
N GLN A 208 -17.11 -12.48 5.83
CA GLN A 208 -18.10 -13.31 6.53
C GLN A 208 -19.45 -12.61 6.74
N GLY A 209 -19.64 -11.37 6.26
CA GLY A 209 -20.86 -10.59 6.52
C GLY A 209 -20.98 -10.07 7.97
N ARG A 210 -19.89 -10.14 8.75
CA ARG A 210 -19.84 -9.76 10.17
C ARG A 210 -19.31 -8.33 10.36
N GLY A 211 -19.82 -7.39 9.58
CA GLY A 211 -19.32 -6.00 9.56
C GLY A 211 -19.44 -5.28 10.91
N GLU A 212 -20.52 -5.51 11.67
CA GLU A 212 -20.67 -4.94 13.03
C GLU A 212 -19.59 -5.46 14.00
N ALA A 213 -19.19 -6.71 13.88
CA ALA A 213 -18.08 -7.24 14.68
C ALA A 213 -16.75 -6.57 14.34
N ALA A 214 -16.54 -6.15 13.08
CA ALA A 214 -15.37 -5.40 12.68
C ALA A 214 -15.37 -3.98 13.30
N CYS A 215 -16.54 -3.34 13.43
CA CYS A 215 -16.69 -2.01 14.04
C CYS A 215 -16.17 -1.94 15.48
N ALA A 216 -16.23 -3.05 16.24
CA ALA A 216 -15.74 -3.10 17.62
C ALA A 216 -14.24 -2.79 17.77
N TYR A 217 -13.45 -2.99 16.72
CA TYR A 217 -12.00 -2.76 16.69
C TYR A 217 -11.61 -1.44 16.02
N MET A 218 -12.60 -0.62 15.68
CA MET A 218 -12.40 0.64 14.98
C MET A 218 -12.72 1.84 15.89
N PRO A 219 -12.11 3.02 15.64
CA PRO A 219 -12.62 4.27 16.22
C PRO A 219 -14.04 4.53 15.74
N THR A 220 -14.89 5.10 16.58
CA THR A 220 -16.29 5.40 16.25
C THR A 220 -16.45 6.12 14.90
N PRO A 221 -15.70 7.22 14.59
CA PRO A 221 -15.87 7.88 13.29
C PRO A 221 -15.57 7.00 12.08
N ALA A 222 -14.60 6.07 12.19
CA ALA A 222 -14.29 5.11 11.13
C ALA A 222 -15.35 4.01 11.05
N ALA A 223 -15.87 3.54 12.19
CA ALA A 223 -16.95 2.56 12.25
C ALA A 223 -18.25 3.11 11.60
N ASP A 224 -18.56 4.38 11.80
CA ASP A 224 -19.75 5.02 11.19
C ASP A 224 -19.64 5.09 9.67
N VAL A 225 -18.45 5.38 9.14
CA VAL A 225 -18.19 5.30 7.69
C VAL A 225 -18.36 3.86 7.21
N LEU A 226 -17.81 2.86 7.94
CA LEU A 226 -17.96 1.44 7.57
C LEU A 226 -19.44 1.02 7.54
N ARG A 227 -20.24 1.38 8.53
CA ARG A 227 -21.69 1.10 8.57
C ARG A 227 -22.42 1.69 7.38
N ARG A 228 -22.10 2.93 7.01
CA ARG A 228 -22.66 3.58 5.82
C ARG A 228 -22.31 2.80 4.54
N GLU A 229 -21.05 2.40 4.38
CA GLU A 229 -20.62 1.64 3.20
C GLU A 229 -21.23 0.23 3.15
N LEU A 230 -21.40 -0.43 4.31
CA LEU A 230 -22.11 -1.71 4.43
C LEU A 230 -23.58 -1.58 4.03
N ALA A 231 -24.29 -0.60 4.58
CA ALA A 231 -25.70 -0.35 4.27
C ALA A 231 -25.93 -0.03 2.78
N ALA A 232 -24.94 0.59 2.14
CA ALA A 232 -24.98 0.90 0.71
C ALA A 232 -24.48 -0.22 -0.21
N GLY A 233 -24.08 -1.40 0.33
CA GLY A 233 -23.57 -2.52 -0.47
C GLY A 233 -22.24 -2.22 -1.18
N ARG A 234 -21.40 -1.33 -0.64
CA ARG A 234 -20.16 -0.87 -1.30
C ARG A 234 -18.87 -1.49 -0.72
N ILE A 235 -18.99 -2.60 -0.02
CA ILE A 235 -17.81 -3.37 0.41
C ILE A 235 -17.34 -4.20 -0.79
N ALA A 236 -16.08 -4.02 -1.17
CA ALA A 236 -15.50 -4.76 -2.30
C ALA A 236 -15.01 -6.15 -1.85
N ASP A 237 -15.34 -7.16 -2.64
CA ASP A 237 -14.78 -8.51 -2.54
C ASP A 237 -14.14 -8.88 -3.87
N GLY A 238 -12.81 -9.01 -3.88
CA GLY A 238 -12.06 -9.38 -5.09
C GLY A 238 -12.45 -10.74 -5.68
N ALA A 239 -13.10 -11.63 -4.90
CA ALA A 239 -13.61 -12.89 -5.41
C ALA A 239 -14.71 -12.70 -6.47
N LEU A 240 -15.47 -11.61 -6.39
CA LEU A 240 -16.50 -11.28 -7.41
C LEU A 240 -15.89 -10.98 -8.80
N CYS A 241 -14.62 -10.56 -8.84
CA CYS A 241 -13.88 -10.32 -10.08
C CYS A 241 -13.19 -11.57 -10.64
N GLU A 242 -13.32 -12.75 -10.00
CA GLU A 242 -12.56 -13.95 -10.37
C GLU A 242 -12.69 -14.31 -11.85
N ARG A 243 -13.92 -14.31 -12.39
CA ARG A 243 -14.15 -14.62 -13.81
C ARG A 243 -13.50 -13.59 -14.74
N ALA A 244 -13.59 -12.30 -14.41
CA ALA A 244 -12.95 -11.25 -15.19
C ALA A 244 -11.43 -11.38 -15.19
N ILE A 245 -10.85 -11.69 -14.04
CA ILE A 245 -9.42 -11.98 -13.88
C ILE A 245 -9.04 -13.17 -14.74
N LEU A 246 -9.73 -14.31 -14.63
CA LEU A 246 -9.44 -15.52 -15.41
C LEU A 246 -9.58 -15.29 -16.91
N VAL A 247 -10.62 -14.59 -17.38
CA VAL A 247 -10.80 -14.23 -18.80
C VAL A 247 -9.57 -13.46 -19.29
N ARG A 248 -9.16 -12.42 -18.57
CA ARG A 248 -7.98 -11.62 -18.95
C ARG A 248 -6.70 -12.46 -18.99
N LEU A 249 -6.43 -13.24 -17.93
CA LEU A 249 -5.20 -14.03 -17.82
C LEU A 249 -5.12 -15.18 -18.83
N ARG A 250 -6.27 -15.79 -19.15
CA ARG A 250 -6.35 -16.85 -20.17
C ARG A 250 -6.22 -16.33 -21.59
N ALA A 251 -6.56 -15.07 -21.85
CA ALA A 251 -6.34 -14.43 -23.14
C ALA A 251 -4.88 -14.03 -23.40
N MET A 252 -4.03 -13.98 -22.36
CA MET A 252 -2.62 -13.62 -22.48
C MET A 252 -1.79 -14.79 -23.07
N THR A 253 -0.83 -14.44 -23.90
CA THR A 253 0.25 -15.33 -24.31
C THR A 253 1.34 -15.38 -23.24
N GLU A 254 2.26 -16.34 -23.32
CA GLU A 254 3.39 -16.39 -22.39
C GLU A 254 4.25 -15.12 -22.45
N ALA A 255 4.42 -14.55 -23.64
CA ALA A 255 5.18 -13.31 -23.82
C ALA A 255 4.56 -12.11 -23.10
N ASP A 256 3.21 -12.06 -23.00
CA ASP A 256 2.50 -10.98 -22.31
C ASP A 256 2.71 -11.00 -20.78
N TRP A 257 3.17 -12.11 -20.21
CA TRP A 257 3.47 -12.23 -18.79
C TRP A 257 4.86 -11.72 -18.41
N ARG A 258 5.82 -11.71 -19.35
CA ARG A 258 7.21 -11.31 -19.07
C ARG A 258 7.37 -9.94 -18.43
N PRO A 259 6.65 -8.88 -18.85
CA PRO A 259 6.80 -7.55 -18.23
C PRO A 259 6.48 -7.51 -16.73
N TYR A 260 5.73 -8.49 -16.22
CA TYR A 260 5.32 -8.56 -14.81
C TYR A 260 6.32 -9.34 -13.92
N ASP A 261 7.37 -9.94 -14.51
CA ASP A 261 8.48 -10.61 -13.80
C ASP A 261 9.81 -9.88 -14.03
N PRO A 262 10.01 -8.70 -13.45
CA PRO A 262 11.20 -7.87 -13.70
C PRO A 262 12.51 -8.54 -13.30
N GLY A 263 12.47 -9.53 -12.38
CA GLY A 263 13.64 -10.34 -12.02
C GLY A 263 14.00 -11.41 -13.03
N ASN A 264 13.18 -11.62 -14.06
CA ASN A 264 13.33 -12.67 -15.08
C ASN A 264 13.67 -14.05 -14.50
N GLU A 265 13.05 -14.37 -13.34
CA GLU A 265 13.32 -15.61 -12.59
C GLU A 265 12.51 -16.82 -13.09
N GLY A 266 11.78 -16.67 -14.21
CA GLY A 266 10.90 -17.70 -14.78
C GLY A 266 9.55 -17.81 -14.07
N LEU A 267 9.22 -16.89 -13.16
CA LEU A 267 7.93 -16.89 -12.47
C LEU A 267 6.76 -16.60 -13.42
N TYR A 268 6.99 -15.77 -14.45
CA TYR A 268 6.02 -15.51 -15.52
C TYR A 268 5.59 -16.80 -16.22
N HIS A 269 6.52 -17.71 -16.53
CA HIS A 269 6.23 -19.01 -17.14
C HIS A 269 5.35 -19.87 -16.23
N ARG A 270 5.65 -19.95 -14.92
CA ARG A 270 4.83 -20.69 -13.96
C ARG A 270 3.41 -20.17 -13.85
N LEU A 271 3.23 -18.84 -13.82
CA LEU A 271 1.90 -18.21 -13.79
C LEU A 271 1.16 -18.43 -15.10
N TYR A 272 1.84 -18.37 -16.24
CA TYR A 272 1.26 -18.71 -17.52
C TYR A 272 0.73 -20.14 -17.54
N GLN A 273 1.54 -21.14 -17.18
CA GLN A 273 1.10 -22.55 -17.12
C GLN A 273 -0.06 -22.71 -16.13
N ALA A 274 0.05 -22.18 -14.93
CA ALA A 274 -1.04 -22.23 -13.96
C ALA A 274 -2.35 -21.61 -14.50
N SER A 275 -2.28 -20.59 -15.34
CA SER A 275 -3.46 -19.99 -15.97
C SER A 275 -4.14 -20.89 -17.01
N ARG A 276 -3.42 -21.92 -17.53
CA ARG A 276 -3.98 -22.90 -18.49
C ARG A 276 -4.65 -24.07 -17.78
N ASP A 277 -4.12 -24.45 -16.61
CA ASP A 277 -4.54 -25.67 -15.90
C ASP A 277 -5.56 -25.41 -14.79
N ALA A 278 -5.49 -24.24 -14.13
CA ALA A 278 -6.33 -23.93 -12.97
C ALA A 278 -7.75 -23.46 -13.35
N CYS A 279 -8.74 -23.86 -12.56
CA CYS A 279 -10.13 -23.44 -12.70
C CYS A 279 -10.42 -22.13 -11.94
N THR A 280 -9.69 -21.88 -10.84
CA THR A 280 -9.86 -20.72 -9.96
C THR A 280 -8.55 -19.94 -9.79
N VAL A 281 -8.66 -18.67 -9.39
CA VAL A 281 -7.49 -17.83 -9.02
C VAL A 281 -6.74 -18.45 -7.83
N ALA A 282 -7.46 -19.04 -6.88
CA ALA A 282 -6.85 -19.71 -5.73
C ALA A 282 -6.00 -20.91 -6.14
N GLU A 283 -6.51 -21.78 -7.02
CA GLU A 283 -5.77 -22.91 -7.60
C GLU A 283 -4.55 -22.42 -8.38
N MET A 284 -4.70 -21.39 -9.21
CA MET A 284 -3.60 -20.80 -9.99
C MET A 284 -2.47 -20.31 -9.06
N LEU A 285 -2.82 -19.57 -7.98
CA LEU A 285 -1.85 -19.12 -7.00
C LEU A 285 -1.19 -20.28 -6.24
N SER A 286 -1.97 -21.33 -5.90
CA SER A 286 -1.47 -22.54 -5.23
C SER A 286 -0.49 -23.30 -6.11
N ALA A 287 -0.80 -23.51 -7.40
CA ALA A 287 0.06 -24.19 -8.36
C ALA A 287 1.38 -23.42 -8.64
N ALA A 288 1.30 -22.09 -8.68
CA ALA A 288 2.49 -21.26 -8.87
C ALA A 288 3.35 -21.12 -7.61
N LYS A 289 2.77 -21.32 -6.40
CA LYS A 289 3.44 -21.12 -5.11
C LYS A 289 4.57 -22.11 -4.90
N THR A 290 5.73 -21.62 -4.46
CA THR A 290 6.87 -22.41 -4.02
C THR A 290 7.44 -21.81 -2.74
N LYS A 291 8.43 -22.48 -2.13
CA LYS A 291 9.21 -21.86 -1.02
C LYS A 291 9.92 -20.57 -1.46
N ARG A 292 10.32 -20.47 -2.75
CA ARG A 292 11.03 -19.31 -3.31
C ARG A 292 10.08 -18.09 -3.52
N TYR A 293 8.81 -18.32 -3.88
CA TYR A 293 7.87 -17.27 -4.29
C TYR A 293 6.76 -17.06 -3.25
N PRO A 294 6.85 -16.00 -2.43
CA PRO A 294 5.80 -15.66 -1.46
C PRO A 294 4.48 -15.32 -2.14
N LEU A 295 3.36 -15.68 -1.50
CA LEU A 295 2.01 -15.48 -2.04
C LEU A 295 1.73 -14.01 -2.42
N ALA A 296 2.23 -13.04 -1.65
CA ALA A 296 2.07 -11.62 -1.97
C ALA A 296 2.75 -11.22 -3.29
N ARG A 297 3.91 -11.83 -3.64
CA ARG A 297 4.55 -11.62 -4.94
C ARG A 297 3.70 -12.16 -6.09
N LEU A 298 3.16 -13.37 -5.93
CA LEU A 298 2.28 -14.00 -6.93
C LEU A 298 1.01 -13.17 -7.13
N ARG A 299 0.37 -12.73 -6.06
CA ARG A 299 -0.82 -11.88 -6.11
C ARG A 299 -0.56 -10.57 -6.84
N ARG A 300 0.55 -9.88 -6.52
CA ARG A 300 0.94 -8.66 -7.24
C ARG A 300 1.12 -8.90 -8.72
N MET A 301 1.87 -9.92 -9.11
CA MET A 301 2.08 -10.23 -10.54
C MET A 301 0.77 -10.52 -11.26
N LEU A 302 -0.09 -11.34 -10.66
CA LEU A 302 -1.40 -11.69 -11.20
C LEU A 302 -2.28 -10.45 -11.37
N LEU A 303 -2.38 -9.61 -10.34
CA LEU A 303 -3.19 -8.38 -10.42
C LEU A 303 -2.55 -7.34 -11.34
N SER A 304 -1.21 -7.23 -11.39
CA SER A 304 -0.54 -6.36 -12.36
C SER A 304 -0.86 -6.77 -13.80
N ALA A 305 -0.88 -8.08 -14.09
CA ALA A 305 -1.27 -8.60 -15.39
C ALA A 305 -2.76 -8.35 -15.70
N TYR A 306 -3.64 -8.53 -14.72
CA TYR A 306 -5.06 -8.21 -14.84
C TYR A 306 -5.30 -6.73 -15.13
N LEU A 307 -4.67 -5.86 -14.35
CA LEU A 307 -4.79 -4.40 -14.47
C LEU A 307 -3.95 -3.80 -15.59
N GLN A 308 -3.08 -4.57 -16.24
CA GLN A 308 -2.11 -4.11 -17.23
C GLN A 308 -1.26 -2.95 -16.67
N LEU A 309 -0.72 -3.13 -15.48
CA LEU A 309 0.07 -2.09 -14.83
C LEU A 309 1.45 -1.99 -15.45
N PRO A 310 1.88 -0.79 -15.85
CA PRO A 310 3.27 -0.55 -16.19
C PRO A 310 4.14 -0.59 -14.90
N PRO A 311 5.46 -0.72 -15.03
CA PRO A 311 6.36 -0.46 -13.92
C PRO A 311 6.11 0.93 -13.31
N ALA A 312 6.32 1.05 -12.00
CA ALA A 312 6.17 2.34 -11.33
C ALA A 312 7.12 3.39 -11.95
N PRO A 313 6.61 4.54 -12.38
CA PRO A 313 7.45 5.61 -12.91
C PRO A 313 8.47 6.10 -11.89
N GLU A 314 9.52 6.80 -12.35
CA GLU A 314 10.52 7.32 -11.44
C GLU A 314 9.97 8.43 -10.52
N ARG A 315 9.08 9.27 -11.03
CA ARG A 315 8.51 10.41 -10.31
C ARG A 315 6.99 10.31 -10.20
N VAL A 316 6.45 10.77 -9.08
CA VAL A 316 5.00 10.98 -8.91
C VAL A 316 4.66 12.34 -9.55
N PRO A 317 3.83 12.40 -10.60
CA PRO A 317 3.63 13.64 -11.36
C PRO A 317 2.67 14.62 -10.70
N TYR A 318 1.89 14.20 -9.70
CA TYR A 318 0.91 15.04 -9.01
C TYR A 318 0.61 14.57 -7.59
N LEU A 319 0.05 15.48 -6.79
CA LEU A 319 -0.53 15.21 -5.47
C LEU A 319 -2.05 15.12 -5.60
N ARG A 320 -2.60 13.92 -5.79
CA ARG A 320 -4.05 13.73 -5.84
C ARG A 320 -4.65 13.75 -4.45
N VAL A 321 -5.50 14.73 -4.20
CA VAL A 321 -6.20 14.89 -2.91
C VAL A 321 -7.42 13.98 -2.87
N LEU A 322 -7.50 13.11 -1.84
CA LEU A 322 -8.66 12.26 -1.57
C LEU A 322 -9.55 12.86 -0.48
N ALA A 323 -8.96 13.43 0.57
CA ALA A 323 -9.70 14.08 1.63
C ALA A 323 -8.86 15.17 2.32
N ALA A 324 -9.52 16.20 2.87
CA ALA A 324 -8.86 17.26 3.63
C ALA A 324 -9.76 17.89 4.69
N THR A 325 -9.16 18.24 5.85
CA THR A 325 -9.74 19.13 6.87
C THR A 325 -9.49 20.60 6.51
N ALA A 326 -9.96 21.51 7.35
CA ALA A 326 -9.63 22.94 7.22
C ALA A 326 -8.11 23.19 7.27
N ALA A 327 -7.38 22.51 8.16
CA ALA A 327 -5.91 22.58 8.26
C ALA A 327 -5.24 21.99 7.01
N GLY A 328 -5.70 20.83 6.52
CA GLY A 328 -5.22 20.23 5.27
C GLY A 328 -5.42 21.14 4.06
N ARG A 329 -6.55 21.84 3.98
CA ARG A 329 -6.80 22.84 2.92
C ARG A 329 -5.89 24.06 3.01
N ALA A 330 -5.58 24.51 4.22
CA ALA A 330 -4.60 25.58 4.43
C ALA A 330 -3.22 25.14 3.94
N HIS A 331 -2.79 23.93 4.28
CA HIS A 331 -1.54 23.36 3.80
C HIS A 331 -1.51 23.20 2.27
N LEU A 332 -2.60 22.75 1.65
CA LEU A 332 -2.71 22.65 0.19
C LEU A 332 -2.56 24.02 -0.51
N ARG A 333 -3.01 25.12 0.10
CA ARG A 333 -2.75 26.48 -0.45
C ARG A 333 -1.26 26.79 -0.46
N CYS A 334 -0.58 26.54 0.66
CA CYS A 334 0.88 26.74 0.73
C CYS A 334 1.63 25.90 -0.32
N LEU A 335 1.21 24.65 -0.53
CA LEU A 335 1.81 23.78 -1.54
C LEU A 335 1.60 24.32 -2.97
N ARG A 336 0.40 24.81 -3.30
CA ARG A 336 0.11 25.43 -4.59
C ARG A 336 0.91 26.71 -4.81
N ASP A 337 0.99 27.56 -3.79
CA ASP A 337 1.76 28.80 -3.83
C ASP A 337 3.27 28.52 -4.04
N ALA A 338 3.75 27.37 -3.54
CA ALA A 338 5.11 26.87 -3.77
C ALA A 338 5.26 26.13 -5.13
N GLY A 339 4.22 26.06 -5.95
CA GLY A 339 4.27 25.44 -7.28
C GLY A 339 4.14 23.91 -7.29
N ALA A 340 3.72 23.28 -6.19
CA ALA A 340 3.48 21.83 -6.16
C ALA A 340 2.30 21.44 -7.09
N PRO A 341 2.39 20.30 -7.80
CA PRO A 341 1.37 19.86 -8.75
C PRO A 341 0.17 19.24 -8.03
N VAL A 342 -0.65 20.06 -7.38
CA VAL A 342 -1.81 19.60 -6.58
C VAL A 342 -3.02 19.36 -7.47
N LEU A 343 -3.54 18.12 -7.46
CA LEU A 343 -4.73 17.70 -8.19
C LEU A 343 -5.93 17.53 -7.26
N THR A 344 -6.94 18.38 -7.41
CA THR A 344 -8.23 18.30 -6.68
C THR A 344 -9.41 18.08 -7.60
N LYS A 345 -9.30 18.42 -8.87
CA LYS A 345 -10.36 18.24 -9.89
C LYS A 345 -9.77 17.52 -11.12
N PRO A 346 -10.48 16.53 -11.66
CA PRO A 346 -10.01 15.83 -12.87
C PRO A 346 -9.79 16.76 -14.06
N ALA A 347 -10.57 17.84 -14.16
CA ALA A 347 -10.44 18.84 -15.23
C ALA A 347 -9.07 19.56 -15.23
N ASP A 348 -8.34 19.54 -14.11
CA ASP A 348 -7.03 20.20 -13.99
C ASP A 348 -5.87 19.28 -14.47
N VAL A 349 -6.14 17.99 -14.76
CA VAL A 349 -5.11 17.01 -15.14
C VAL A 349 -4.31 17.44 -16.37
N PRO A 350 -4.92 17.94 -17.49
CA PRO A 350 -4.16 18.35 -18.67
C PRO A 350 -3.14 19.45 -18.38
N ALA A 351 -3.45 20.35 -17.45
CA ALA A 351 -2.54 21.43 -17.06
C ALA A 351 -1.28 20.94 -16.34
N LEU A 352 -1.30 19.70 -15.81
CA LEU A 352 -0.15 19.06 -15.13
C LEU A 352 0.75 18.29 -16.10
N GLY A 353 0.37 18.19 -17.38
CA GLY A 353 1.16 17.63 -18.46
C GLY A 353 0.94 16.14 -18.74
N PRO A 354 1.57 15.60 -19.80
CA PRO A 354 1.30 14.26 -20.33
C PRO A 354 1.49 13.12 -19.33
N ALA A 355 2.53 13.17 -18.49
CA ALA A 355 2.75 12.13 -17.47
C ALA A 355 1.65 12.08 -16.41
N ALA A 356 1.03 13.23 -16.10
CA ALA A 356 -0.12 13.30 -15.21
C ALA A 356 -1.37 12.74 -15.86
N GLU A 357 -1.60 13.02 -17.16
CA GLU A 357 -2.71 12.48 -17.93
C GLU A 357 -2.65 10.96 -18.04
N GLU A 358 -1.48 10.42 -18.38
CA GLU A 358 -1.25 8.98 -18.49
C GLU A 358 -1.52 8.28 -17.15
N LEU A 359 -0.94 8.79 -16.05
CA LEU A 359 -1.14 8.20 -14.74
C LEU A 359 -2.59 8.33 -14.26
N PHE A 360 -3.25 9.46 -14.46
CA PHE A 360 -4.65 9.64 -14.07
C PHE A 360 -5.59 8.72 -14.85
N THR A 361 -5.34 8.54 -16.14
CA THR A 361 -6.08 7.60 -16.99
C THR A 361 -5.91 6.16 -16.51
N LEU A 362 -4.68 5.78 -16.16
CA LEU A 362 -4.38 4.48 -15.56
C LEU A 362 -5.14 4.27 -14.25
N GLU A 363 -5.08 5.25 -13.31
CA GLU A 363 -5.76 5.16 -12.01
C GLU A 363 -7.28 5.09 -12.17
N SER A 364 -7.86 5.87 -13.10
CA SER A 364 -9.29 5.81 -13.42
C SER A 364 -9.69 4.43 -13.92
N ARG A 365 -8.93 3.83 -14.84
CA ARG A 365 -9.15 2.46 -15.30
C ARG A 365 -9.03 1.44 -14.17
N CYS A 366 -8.03 1.59 -13.30
CA CYS A 366 -7.88 0.74 -12.12
C CYS A 366 -9.09 0.84 -11.18
N THR A 367 -9.64 2.04 -11.00
CA THR A 367 -10.85 2.27 -10.21
C THR A 367 -12.07 1.65 -10.87
N ASP A 368 -12.21 1.75 -12.20
CA ASP A 368 -13.31 1.13 -12.96
C ASP A 368 -13.31 -0.41 -12.85
N LEU A 369 -12.12 -1.02 -12.81
CA LEU A 369 -11.99 -2.46 -12.57
C LEU A 369 -12.20 -2.83 -11.10
N TYR A 370 -11.79 -1.97 -10.16
CA TYR A 370 -12.00 -2.17 -8.74
C TYR A 370 -13.48 -2.20 -8.36
N VAL A 371 -14.31 -1.29 -8.91
CA VAL A 371 -15.71 -1.20 -8.52
C VAL A 371 -16.53 -2.43 -8.94
N LEU A 372 -16.05 -3.24 -9.90
CA LEU A 372 -16.65 -4.52 -10.25
C LEU A 372 -16.57 -5.56 -9.13
N ALA A 373 -15.74 -5.34 -8.12
CA ALA A 373 -15.68 -6.15 -6.91
C ALA A 373 -16.80 -5.84 -5.89
N ARG A 374 -17.71 -4.91 -6.20
CA ARG A 374 -18.89 -4.63 -5.38
C ARG A 374 -19.99 -5.66 -5.64
N PRO A 375 -20.70 -6.12 -4.57
CA PRO A 375 -21.79 -7.06 -4.74
C PRO A 375 -22.94 -6.56 -5.62
N ASP A 376 -23.23 -5.25 -5.52
CA ASP A 376 -24.26 -4.59 -6.33
C ASP A 376 -23.63 -3.86 -7.52
N LEU A 377 -23.84 -4.37 -8.74
CA LEU A 377 -23.32 -3.77 -9.96
C LEU A 377 -23.93 -2.39 -10.27
N THR A 378 -25.08 -2.03 -9.70
CA THR A 378 -25.63 -0.67 -9.84
C THR A 378 -24.71 0.38 -9.18
N GLN A 379 -23.88 -0.03 -8.24
CA GLN A 379 -22.86 0.77 -7.57
C GLN A 379 -21.49 0.71 -8.29
N ALA A 380 -21.38 -0.05 -9.39
CA ALA A 380 -20.13 -0.30 -10.11
C ALA A 380 -19.99 0.53 -11.41
N ALA A 381 -20.68 1.67 -11.50
CA ALA A 381 -20.59 2.53 -12.68
C ALA A 381 -19.14 3.01 -12.91
N PRO A 382 -18.64 2.95 -14.18
CA PRO A 382 -17.30 3.42 -14.50
C PRO A 382 -17.16 4.94 -14.42
N GLY A 383 -15.92 5.45 -14.50
CA GLY A 383 -15.62 6.89 -14.50
C GLY A 383 -15.78 7.54 -13.12
N GLN A 384 -15.70 6.77 -12.04
CA GLN A 384 -15.84 7.33 -10.68
C GLN A 384 -14.75 8.37 -10.38
N ASP A 385 -13.54 8.16 -10.84
CA ASP A 385 -12.43 9.08 -10.62
C ASP A 385 -12.62 10.44 -11.28
N TYR A 386 -13.43 10.49 -12.36
CA TYR A 386 -13.80 11.75 -13.02
C TYR A 386 -14.94 12.49 -12.35
N ARG A 387 -15.71 11.84 -11.48
CA ARG A 387 -16.90 12.40 -10.82
C ARG A 387 -16.71 12.64 -9.33
N THR A 388 -15.71 11.99 -8.73
CA THR A 388 -15.46 12.06 -7.29
C THR A 388 -14.60 13.28 -6.96
N THR A 389 -15.11 14.13 -6.06
CA THR A 389 -14.35 15.23 -5.46
C THR A 389 -13.73 14.79 -4.13
N PRO A 390 -12.66 15.47 -3.66
CA PRO A 390 -12.12 15.23 -2.33
C PRO A 390 -13.18 15.39 -1.23
N VAL A 391 -13.13 14.51 -0.24
CA VAL A 391 -13.95 14.64 0.96
C VAL A 391 -13.41 15.80 1.81
N ILE A 392 -14.30 16.73 2.16
CA ILE A 392 -13.97 17.87 3.02
C ILE A 392 -14.69 17.71 4.36
N VAL A 393 -13.94 17.78 5.46
CA VAL A 393 -14.44 17.67 6.83
C VAL A 393 -14.07 18.93 7.61
#